data_c017f7c423aaa4538314f39e1b526b1b
#
_entry.id   c017f7c423aaa4538314f39e1b526b1b
#
_cell.length_a   1.000
_cell.length_b   1.000
_cell.length_c   1.000
_cell.angle_alpha   90.00
_cell.angle_beta   90.00
_cell.angle_gamma   90.00
#
_symmetry.space_group_name_H-M   'P 1'
#
loop_
_entity.id
_entity.type
_entity.pdbx_description
1 polymer ?
#
loop_
_entity_poly.entity_id
_entity_poly.type
_entity_poly.pdbx_seq_one_letter_code
_entity_poly.pdbx_strand_id
1 'polypeptide(L)'
;MRKRWGIWVLFVLGFLCCCLPLLAHLYSQKEQEKVIATYQKTIREQKRDVKELRKQAEHYNSILYQTNGAALSGEDALLLGDASYASLLDTTGTGVMGSMDIPKIGVELPIYHGTSEEVLSKGIGHLQGSSLPVGGESTHSILTGHRGLDRKSVV
;
A
#
# COMPACT_ATOMS: atom_id res chain seq x y z
N MET A 1 28.62 11.21 45.31
CA MET A 1 27.30 10.69 44.93
C MET A 1 26.79 11.26 43.58
N ARG A 2 27.06 12.53 43.22
CA ARG A 2 26.56 13.18 41.97
C ARG A 2 27.07 12.52 40.66
N LYS A 3 28.31 11.99 40.58
CA LYS A 3 28.85 11.36 39.37
C LYS A 3 28.13 10.06 38.95
N ARG A 4 27.64 9.27 39.90
CA ARG A 4 26.96 8.00 39.62
C ARG A 4 25.55 8.23 39.07
N TRP A 5 24.90 9.32 39.43
CA TRP A 5 23.57 9.68 38.92
C TRP A 5 23.60 10.06 37.42
N GLY A 6 24.65 10.75 36.98
CA GLY A 6 24.86 11.04 35.56
C GLY A 6 24.98 9.79 34.69
N ILE A 7 25.65 8.74 35.19
CA ILE A 7 25.78 7.45 34.46
C ILE A 7 24.41 6.78 34.31
N TRP A 8 23.59 6.79 35.36
CA TRP A 8 22.25 6.21 35.30
C TRP A 8 21.34 6.97 34.34
N VAL A 9 21.39 8.30 34.32
CA VAL A 9 20.64 9.14 33.38
C VAL A 9 21.04 8.81 31.94
N LEU A 10 22.34 8.68 31.68
CA LEU A 10 22.85 8.36 30.34
C LEU A 10 22.42 6.96 29.89
N PHE A 11 22.42 5.99 30.83
CA PHE A 11 21.96 4.63 30.57
C PHE A 11 20.46 4.59 30.24
N VAL A 12 19.63 5.27 31.01
CA VAL A 12 18.20 5.37 30.78
C VAL A 12 17.89 6.05 29.46
N LEU A 13 18.63 7.13 29.12
CA LEU A 13 18.46 7.84 27.84
C LEU A 13 18.84 6.94 26.65
N GLY A 14 19.94 6.20 26.75
CA GLY A 14 20.36 5.22 25.73
C GLY A 14 19.36 4.08 25.57
N PHE A 15 18.85 3.55 26.67
CA PHE A 15 17.81 2.52 26.65
C PHE A 15 16.51 3.03 26.03
N LEU A 16 16.08 4.25 26.37
CA LEU A 16 14.90 4.88 25.76
C LEU A 16 15.08 5.06 24.26
N CYS A 17 16.26 5.51 23.82
CA CYS A 17 16.59 5.68 22.41
C CYS A 17 16.54 4.34 21.62
N CYS A 18 16.92 3.23 22.25
CA CYS A 18 16.81 1.89 21.65
C CYS A 18 15.36 1.37 21.62
N CYS A 19 14.53 1.77 22.60
CA CYS A 19 13.14 1.32 22.66
C CYS A 19 12.23 2.06 21.67
N LEU A 20 12.51 3.33 21.36
CA LEU A 20 11.68 4.13 20.45
C LEU A 20 11.44 3.49 19.08
N PRO A 21 12.48 3.01 18.35
CA PRO A 21 12.27 2.38 17.03
C PRO A 21 11.47 1.07 17.15
N LEU A 22 11.61 0.32 18.24
CA LEU A 22 10.85 -0.90 18.47
C LEU A 22 9.35 -0.59 18.69
N LEU A 23 9.04 0.42 19.48
CA LEU A 23 7.66 0.87 19.71
C LEU A 23 7.03 1.43 18.44
N ALA A 24 7.77 2.23 17.67
CA ALA A 24 7.31 2.77 16.40
C ALA A 24 6.98 1.64 15.40
N HIS A 25 7.82 0.61 15.35
CA HIS A 25 7.60 -0.55 14.50
C HIS A 25 6.33 -1.34 14.88
N LEU A 26 6.13 -1.61 16.19
CA LEU A 26 4.92 -2.29 16.67
C LEU A 26 3.65 -1.47 16.40
N TYR A 27 3.76 -0.15 16.49
CA TYR A 27 2.64 0.75 16.17
C TYR A 27 2.28 0.68 14.67
N SER A 28 3.29 0.76 13.79
CA SER A 28 3.09 0.68 12.34
C SER A 28 2.43 -0.64 11.91
N GLN A 29 2.84 -1.78 12.48
CA GLN A 29 2.22 -3.07 12.17
C GLN A 29 0.73 -3.10 12.54
N LYS A 30 0.38 -2.61 13.74
CA LYS A 30 -1.03 -2.55 14.18
C LYS A 30 -1.89 -1.67 13.28
N GLU A 31 -1.35 -0.58 12.76
CA GLU A 31 -2.08 0.29 11.83
C GLU A 31 -2.30 -0.42 10.47
N GLN A 32 -1.31 -1.13 9.94
CA GLN A 32 -1.45 -1.93 8.72
C GLN A 32 -2.50 -3.04 8.87
N GLU A 33 -2.47 -3.79 9.97
CA GLU A 33 -3.47 -4.82 10.27
C GLU A 33 -4.90 -4.26 10.34
N LYS A 34 -5.08 -3.08 10.95
CA LYS A 34 -6.40 -2.42 10.99
C LYS A 34 -6.89 -2.00 9.61
N VAL A 35 -6.01 -1.42 8.80
CA VAL A 35 -6.33 -1.01 7.42
C VAL A 35 -6.77 -2.22 6.61
N ILE A 36 -6.02 -3.31 6.66
CA ILE A 36 -6.34 -4.56 5.96
C ILE A 36 -7.66 -5.16 6.47
N ALA A 37 -7.87 -5.23 7.78
CA ALA A 37 -9.10 -5.74 8.36
C ALA A 37 -10.32 -4.92 7.94
N THR A 38 -10.19 -3.59 7.91
CA THR A 38 -11.26 -2.70 7.45
C THR A 38 -11.55 -2.91 5.97
N TYR A 39 -10.51 -2.98 5.13
CA TYR A 39 -10.65 -3.27 3.70
C TYR A 39 -11.35 -4.61 3.46
N GLN A 40 -10.89 -5.70 4.09
CA GLN A 40 -11.49 -7.02 3.96
C GLN A 40 -12.96 -7.06 4.42
N LYS A 41 -13.29 -6.33 5.50
CA LYS A 41 -14.67 -6.21 5.98
C LYS A 41 -15.54 -5.52 4.93
N THR A 42 -15.11 -4.38 4.41
CA THR A 42 -15.83 -3.62 3.37
C THR A 42 -16.07 -4.46 2.12
N ILE A 43 -15.05 -5.18 1.63
CA ILE A 43 -15.19 -6.08 0.48
C ILE A 43 -16.20 -7.19 0.74
N ARG A 44 -16.27 -7.76 1.95
CA ARG A 44 -17.26 -8.81 2.29
C ARG A 44 -18.68 -8.26 2.33
N GLU A 45 -18.86 -7.04 2.80
CA GLU A 45 -20.17 -6.38 2.89
C GLU A 45 -20.66 -5.89 1.52
N GLN A 46 -19.77 -5.48 0.61
CA GLN A 46 -20.10 -4.87 -0.69
C GLN A 46 -19.84 -5.80 -1.89
N LYS A 47 -20.11 -7.08 -1.77
CA LYS A 47 -19.83 -8.09 -2.83
C LYS A 47 -20.35 -7.75 -4.24
N ARG A 48 -21.40 -6.94 -4.37
CA ARG A 48 -21.95 -6.51 -5.67
C ARG A 48 -21.06 -5.45 -6.33
N ASP A 49 -20.52 -4.54 -5.55
CA ASP A 49 -19.73 -3.43 -6.06
C ASP A 49 -18.34 -3.88 -6.52
N VAL A 50 -17.80 -4.95 -5.92
CA VAL A 50 -16.48 -5.51 -6.28
C VAL A 50 -16.41 -5.96 -7.75
N LYS A 51 -17.49 -6.53 -8.29
CA LYS A 51 -17.53 -6.93 -9.70
C LYS A 51 -17.48 -5.71 -10.64
N GLU A 52 -18.15 -4.65 -10.26
CA GLU A 52 -18.16 -3.42 -11.05
C GLU A 52 -16.80 -2.72 -10.99
N LEU A 53 -16.21 -2.61 -9.81
CA LEU A 53 -14.87 -2.07 -9.62
C LEU A 53 -13.82 -2.85 -10.41
N ARG A 54 -13.94 -4.17 -10.44
CA ARG A 54 -13.06 -5.03 -11.24
C ARG A 54 -13.21 -4.75 -12.73
N LYS A 55 -14.44 -4.60 -13.24
CA LYS A 55 -14.68 -4.25 -14.65
C LYS A 55 -14.09 -2.89 -15.01
N GLN A 56 -14.22 -1.92 -14.14
CA GLN A 56 -13.64 -0.59 -14.35
C GLN A 56 -12.10 -0.68 -14.40
N ALA A 57 -11.50 -1.48 -13.52
CA ALA A 57 -10.06 -1.72 -13.53
C ALA A 57 -9.60 -2.50 -14.79
N GLU A 58 -10.36 -3.49 -15.24
CA GLU A 58 -10.10 -4.23 -16.48
C GLU A 58 -10.23 -3.29 -17.70
N HIS A 59 -11.21 -2.40 -17.69
CA HIS A 59 -11.38 -1.39 -18.74
C HIS A 59 -10.20 -0.41 -18.77
N TYR A 60 -9.78 0.11 -17.62
CA TYR A 60 -8.56 0.92 -17.50
C TYR A 60 -7.34 0.19 -18.08
N ASN A 61 -7.13 -1.08 -17.73
CA ASN A 61 -6.03 -1.89 -18.25
C ASN A 61 -6.10 -2.05 -19.78
N SER A 62 -7.31 -2.22 -20.34
CA SER A 62 -7.49 -2.38 -21.78
C SER A 62 -7.15 -1.09 -22.55
N ILE A 63 -7.54 0.07 -22.02
CA ILE A 63 -7.19 1.37 -22.60
C ILE A 63 -5.68 1.57 -22.54
N LEU A 64 -5.06 1.29 -21.39
CA LEU A 64 -3.63 1.43 -21.18
C LEU A 64 -2.83 0.56 -22.18
N TYR A 65 -3.29 -0.67 -22.44
CA TYR A 65 -2.67 -1.56 -23.41
C TYR A 65 -2.82 -1.05 -24.84
N GLN A 66 -4.03 -0.60 -25.24
CA GLN A 66 -4.31 -0.11 -26.60
C GLN A 66 -3.54 1.16 -26.93
N THR A 67 -3.34 2.01 -25.93
CA THR A 67 -2.66 3.31 -26.12
C THR A 67 -1.15 3.18 -26.21
N ASN A 68 -0.56 2.12 -25.63
CA ASN A 68 0.87 1.79 -25.70
C ASN A 68 1.80 3.02 -25.68
N GLY A 69 1.46 4.02 -24.84
CA GLY A 69 2.18 5.29 -24.74
C GLY A 69 1.86 6.32 -25.83
N ALA A 70 0.85 6.09 -26.66
CA ALA A 70 0.39 7.09 -27.63
C ALA A 70 -0.29 8.26 -26.92
N ALA A 71 -0.24 9.45 -27.52
CA ALA A 71 -0.95 10.62 -27.02
C ALA A 71 -2.46 10.35 -26.98
N LEU A 72 -3.01 10.35 -25.77
CA LEU A 72 -4.43 10.17 -25.52
C LEU A 72 -5.20 11.45 -25.80
N SER A 73 -6.37 11.31 -26.35
CA SER A 73 -7.30 12.41 -26.54
C SER A 73 -8.71 12.03 -26.07
N GLY A 74 -9.46 13.01 -25.59
CA GLY A 74 -10.85 12.81 -25.23
C GLY A 74 -11.06 12.01 -23.93
N GLU A 75 -12.01 11.09 -23.97
CA GLU A 75 -12.50 10.35 -22.81
C GLU A 75 -11.45 9.40 -22.22
N ASP A 76 -10.61 8.80 -23.06
CA ASP A 76 -9.52 7.90 -22.65
C ASP A 76 -8.45 8.65 -21.83
N ALA A 77 -8.14 9.89 -22.20
CA ALA A 77 -7.23 10.74 -21.44
C ALA A 77 -7.76 11.05 -20.03
N LEU A 78 -9.08 11.22 -19.90
CA LEU A 78 -9.75 11.45 -18.62
C LEU A 78 -9.72 10.19 -17.75
N LEU A 79 -9.92 9.01 -18.33
CA LEU A 79 -9.89 7.73 -17.61
C LEU A 79 -8.50 7.39 -17.09
N LEU A 80 -7.43 7.76 -17.80
CA LEU A 80 -6.05 7.56 -17.36
C LEU A 80 -5.52 8.72 -16.50
N GLY A 81 -6.32 9.78 -16.31
CA GLY A 81 -5.95 10.93 -15.48
C GLY A 81 -5.86 10.59 -13.97
N ASP A 82 -5.12 11.41 -13.24
CA ASP A 82 -4.82 11.21 -11.81
C ASP A 82 -6.07 11.02 -10.94
N ALA A 83 -7.10 11.83 -11.16
CA ALA A 83 -8.33 11.78 -10.37
C ALA A 83 -9.13 10.49 -10.61
N SER A 84 -9.19 10.03 -11.86
CA SER A 84 -9.86 8.79 -12.22
C SER A 84 -9.08 7.58 -11.67
N TYR A 85 -7.75 7.55 -11.89
CA TYR A 85 -6.88 6.51 -11.35
C TYR A 85 -7.02 6.36 -9.84
N ALA A 86 -7.02 7.47 -9.08
CA ALA A 86 -7.12 7.44 -7.62
C ALA A 86 -8.45 6.89 -7.10
N SER A 87 -9.50 6.89 -7.91
CA SER A 87 -10.82 6.34 -7.55
C SER A 87 -10.99 4.85 -7.88
N LEU A 88 -10.14 4.30 -8.76
CA LEU A 88 -10.25 2.91 -9.19
C LEU A 88 -9.85 1.94 -8.06
N LEU A 89 -10.67 0.92 -7.81
CA LEU A 89 -10.47 -0.07 -6.74
C LEU A 89 -10.51 0.50 -5.30
N ASP A 90 -10.72 1.80 -5.10
CA ASP A 90 -10.83 2.38 -3.77
C ASP A 90 -12.26 2.21 -3.22
N THR A 91 -12.50 1.12 -2.49
CA THR A 91 -13.80 0.81 -1.87
C THR A 91 -14.02 1.52 -0.55
N THR A 92 -12.99 2.04 0.06
CA THR A 92 -13.02 2.57 1.44
C THR A 92 -12.84 4.08 1.52
N GLY A 93 -12.49 4.73 0.41
CA GLY A 93 -12.11 6.15 0.38
C GLY A 93 -10.77 6.43 1.09
N THR A 94 -9.96 5.39 1.32
CA THR A 94 -8.68 5.49 2.02
C THR A 94 -7.47 5.40 1.09
N GLY A 95 -7.71 5.26 -0.22
CA GLY A 95 -6.68 5.06 -1.23
C GLY A 95 -6.11 3.64 -1.27
N VAL A 96 -6.73 2.69 -0.57
CA VAL A 96 -6.33 1.26 -0.58
C VAL A 96 -7.06 0.56 -1.71
N MET A 97 -6.30 0.04 -2.68
CA MET A 97 -6.85 -0.72 -3.82
C MET A 97 -6.83 -2.23 -3.62
N GLY A 98 -6.07 -2.72 -2.67
CA GLY A 98 -5.95 -4.16 -2.41
C GLY A 98 -5.02 -4.48 -1.26
N SER A 99 -4.77 -5.78 -1.06
CA SER A 99 -3.72 -6.26 -0.16
C SER A 99 -2.85 -7.31 -0.86
N MET A 100 -1.58 -7.34 -0.50
CA MET A 100 -0.63 -8.37 -0.91
C MET A 100 -0.35 -9.27 0.28
N ASP A 101 -0.63 -10.56 0.10
CA ASP A 101 -0.29 -11.61 1.08
C ASP A 101 0.85 -12.47 0.54
N ILE A 102 1.92 -12.60 1.32
CA ILE A 102 3.07 -13.44 1.03
C ILE A 102 3.23 -14.46 2.18
N PRO A 103 2.46 -15.56 2.16
CA PRO A 103 2.38 -16.50 3.29
C PRO A 103 3.72 -17.12 3.66
N LYS A 104 4.63 -17.30 2.68
CA LYS A 104 5.97 -17.89 2.89
C LYS A 104 6.80 -17.12 3.92
N ILE A 105 6.59 -15.81 4.01
CA ILE A 105 7.30 -14.95 4.96
C ILE A 105 6.37 -14.29 5.98
N GLY A 106 5.07 -14.65 5.94
CA GLY A 106 4.04 -14.16 6.85
C GLY A 106 3.79 -12.65 6.74
N VAL A 107 3.91 -12.10 5.52
CA VAL A 107 3.73 -10.67 5.25
C VAL A 107 2.39 -10.43 4.58
N GLU A 108 1.59 -9.54 5.14
CA GLU A 108 0.38 -9.02 4.52
C GLU A 108 0.43 -7.48 4.56
N LEU A 109 0.42 -6.84 3.39
CA LEU A 109 0.58 -5.39 3.25
C LEU A 109 -0.54 -4.79 2.40
N PRO A 110 -1.07 -3.60 2.76
CA PRO A 110 -2.01 -2.87 1.92
C PRO A 110 -1.31 -2.31 0.67
N ILE A 111 -2.04 -2.31 -0.46
CA ILE A 111 -1.60 -1.71 -1.72
C ILE A 111 -2.34 -0.39 -1.88
N TYR A 112 -1.59 0.69 -2.05
CA TYR A 112 -2.10 2.05 -2.23
C TYR A 112 -1.88 2.55 -3.66
N HIS A 113 -2.64 3.58 -4.04
CA HIS A 113 -2.40 4.33 -5.26
C HIS A 113 -1.13 5.18 -5.17
N GLY A 114 -0.35 5.16 -6.26
CA GLY A 114 0.87 5.97 -6.37
C GLY A 114 2.08 5.40 -5.62
N THR A 115 3.19 6.10 -5.75
CA THR A 115 4.50 5.67 -5.23
C THR A 115 5.21 6.80 -4.48
N SER A 116 4.44 7.71 -3.87
CA SER A 116 5.01 8.77 -3.04
C SER A 116 5.66 8.20 -1.78
N GLU A 117 6.60 8.93 -1.19
CA GLU A 117 7.26 8.54 0.05
C GLU A 117 6.26 8.30 1.19
N GLU A 118 5.18 9.09 1.23
CA GLU A 118 4.09 8.90 2.19
C GLU A 118 3.40 7.55 2.01
N VAL A 119 3.13 7.13 0.77
CA VAL A 119 2.54 5.83 0.44
C VAL A 119 3.49 4.70 0.81
N LEU A 120 4.75 4.79 0.40
CA LEU A 120 5.76 3.76 0.63
C LEU A 120 6.09 3.56 2.11
N SER A 121 5.88 4.57 2.94
CA SER A 121 6.01 4.45 4.40
C SER A 121 4.87 3.67 5.06
N LYS A 122 3.71 3.58 4.40
CA LYS A 122 2.50 2.90 4.93
C LYS A 122 2.31 1.48 4.40
N GLY A 123 2.81 1.19 3.19
CA GLY A 123 2.60 -0.12 2.56
C GLY A 123 3.25 -0.22 1.19
N ILE A 124 2.57 -0.91 0.29
CA ILE A 124 2.98 -1.08 -1.11
C ILE A 124 2.32 0.01 -1.95
N GLY A 125 3.09 0.63 -2.83
CA GLY A 125 2.60 1.59 -3.81
C GLY A 125 2.43 0.94 -5.18
N HIS A 126 1.34 1.23 -5.87
CA HIS A 126 1.13 0.87 -7.27
C HIS A 126 1.60 2.01 -8.17
N LEU A 127 2.45 1.69 -9.14
CA LEU A 127 2.97 2.67 -10.08
C LEU A 127 1.88 3.05 -11.10
N GLN A 128 1.44 4.29 -11.06
CA GLN A 128 0.51 4.84 -12.05
C GLN A 128 1.11 4.74 -13.46
N GLY A 129 0.26 4.41 -14.45
CA GLY A 129 0.71 4.12 -15.81
C GLY A 129 1.13 2.66 -16.03
N SER A 130 1.12 1.82 -15.00
CA SER A 130 1.12 0.36 -15.12
C SER A 130 -0.29 -0.20 -14.95
N SER A 131 -0.51 -1.45 -15.36
CA SER A 131 -1.82 -2.10 -15.23
C SER A 131 -2.22 -2.26 -13.77
N LEU A 132 -3.49 -2.02 -13.46
CA LEU A 132 -4.05 -2.31 -12.13
C LEU A 132 -3.95 -3.80 -11.79
N PRO A 133 -3.74 -4.18 -10.52
CA PRO A 133 -3.41 -5.54 -10.10
C PRO A 133 -4.64 -6.46 -10.03
N VAL A 134 -5.46 -6.48 -11.07
CA VAL A 134 -6.65 -7.34 -11.20
C VAL A 134 -6.40 -8.57 -12.08
N GLY A 135 -5.21 -8.71 -12.65
CA GLY A 135 -4.84 -9.75 -13.59
C GLY A 135 -5.42 -9.53 -14.99
N GLY A 136 -5.28 -10.52 -15.85
CA GLY A 136 -5.74 -10.50 -17.23
C GLY A 136 -4.60 -10.65 -18.22
N GLU A 137 -4.94 -10.98 -19.48
CA GLU A 137 -3.97 -11.07 -20.57
C GLU A 137 -3.42 -9.68 -20.90
N SER A 138 -2.15 -9.62 -21.30
CA SER A 138 -1.48 -8.39 -21.71
C SER A 138 -1.45 -7.29 -20.64
N THR A 139 -1.51 -7.69 -19.35
CA THR A 139 -1.41 -6.77 -18.22
C THR A 139 -0.05 -6.89 -17.52
N HIS A 140 0.51 -5.75 -17.11
CA HIS A 140 1.75 -5.67 -16.35
C HIS A 140 1.58 -4.67 -15.21
N SER A 141 1.38 -5.17 -13.99
CA SER A 141 1.24 -4.34 -12.78
C SER A 141 2.59 -4.16 -12.09
N ILE A 142 2.94 -2.93 -11.77
CA ILE A 142 4.18 -2.61 -11.06
C ILE A 142 3.84 -2.18 -9.64
N LEU A 143 4.30 -2.98 -8.68
CA LEU A 143 4.16 -2.73 -7.26
C LEU A 143 5.53 -2.47 -6.66
N THR A 144 5.64 -1.45 -5.82
CA THR A 144 6.88 -1.07 -5.14
C THR A 144 6.65 -0.87 -3.66
N GLY A 145 7.68 -1.09 -2.86
CA GLY A 145 7.63 -0.92 -1.42
C GLY A 145 9.02 -0.78 -0.82
N HIS A 146 9.10 -0.21 0.37
CA HIS A 146 10.37 -0.13 1.09
C HIS A 146 10.83 -1.50 1.57
N ARG A 147 12.10 -1.80 1.37
CA ARG A 147 12.74 -2.99 1.91
C ARG A 147 12.80 -2.89 3.44
N GLY A 148 12.05 -3.72 4.14
CA GLY A 148 12.04 -3.76 5.60
C GLY A 148 10.82 -3.14 6.27
N LEU A 149 9.75 -2.85 5.51
CA LEU A 149 8.45 -2.47 6.06
C LEU A 149 7.86 -3.56 6.97
N ASP A 150 8.19 -4.82 6.73
CA ASP A 150 7.87 -5.93 7.61
C ASP A 150 9.14 -6.76 7.88
N ARG A 151 9.80 -6.46 8.99
CA ARG A 151 10.81 -7.33 9.57
C ARG A 151 10.15 -8.29 10.55
N LYS A 152 9.31 -9.19 10.09
CA LYS A 152 9.19 -10.46 10.82
C LYS A 152 10.53 -11.16 10.61
N SER A 153 11.41 -10.97 11.58
CA SER A 153 12.68 -11.65 11.67
C SER A 153 12.47 -13.13 11.42
N VAL A 154 13.02 -13.62 10.32
CA VAL A 154 13.26 -15.03 10.12
C VAL A 154 14.32 -15.38 11.17
N VAL A 155 13.91 -16.03 12.25
CA VAL A 155 14.79 -16.76 13.16
C VAL A 155 14.98 -18.13 12.56
#